data_62c738c1048318cbf012fc969a306c58
#
_entry.id   62c738c1048318cbf012fc969a306c58
#
_cell.length_a   1.000
_cell.length_b   1.000
_cell.length_c   1.000
_cell.angle_alpha   90.00
_cell.angle_beta   90.00
_cell.angle_gamma   90.00
#
_symmetry.space_group_name_H-M   'P 1'
#
loop_
_entity.id
_entity.type
_entity.pdbx_description
1 polymer ?
#
loop_
_entity_poly.entity_id
_entity_poly.type
_entity_poly.pdbx_seq_one_letter_code
_entity_poly.pdbx_strand_id
1 'polypeptide(L)'
;MTTQEILEAARAAKQAVALASSRTRQSVLERMADALCAPDSVEAILAANAEDMAAAKGHISDVMLDRLALTPEWIGAMAKGILEVAALPDPVGAVLNRVERPNGLVIEKTAVPMGVIAIIYESRPNVTSDAAALAIKSGNACILRCGKEAWRSASAIVTALRRGLRENGLPEAAVSLIEDTTHASANALMTAVGYVDLLIPRGGAGLIRACVENAKVPCIQTGTGICHIFVDDSADQPKALEIIENAKASRPSVCNAEEVCLVHSGIAAEFLPKLAQRLGPDRAARGLHPVELRLDERAAALLPGIGVPAGPQDFDTEFLDYILAVKIVDSVEEAIAHIAAHSTGHSEAILTQDNAHAAQFTAAVDSAAVYVNCSTRFTDGGEFGLGCEMGISTQKLHARGPMGLAELCSYKYIIHGNGQIR
;
A
#
# COMPACT_ATOMS: atom_id res chain seq x y z
N MET A 1 3.01 -16.54 -24.03
CA MET A 1 2.31 -15.47 -24.82
C MET A 1 3.17 -14.22 -24.85
N THR A 2 3.17 -13.49 -25.95
CA THR A 2 3.81 -12.16 -26.02
C THR A 2 3.07 -11.14 -25.14
N THR A 3 3.74 -10.06 -24.74
CA THR A 3 3.09 -8.97 -23.96
C THR A 3 1.88 -8.40 -24.70
N GLN A 4 1.95 -8.28 -26.04
CA GLN A 4 0.86 -7.76 -26.86
C GLN A 4 -0.38 -8.70 -26.84
N GLU A 5 -0.16 -10.01 -26.98
CA GLU A 5 -1.25 -10.98 -26.90
C GLU A 5 -1.95 -10.98 -25.54
N ILE A 6 -1.17 -10.78 -24.45
CA ILE A 6 -1.72 -10.67 -23.09
C ILE A 6 -2.56 -9.39 -22.95
N LEU A 7 -2.10 -8.26 -23.48
CA LEU A 7 -2.84 -6.98 -23.49
C LEU A 7 -4.18 -7.13 -24.23
N GLU A 8 -4.18 -7.78 -25.39
CA GLU A 8 -5.38 -8.02 -26.20
C GLU A 8 -6.37 -8.95 -25.47
N ALA A 9 -5.88 -10.04 -24.88
CA ALA A 9 -6.71 -10.99 -24.15
C ALA A 9 -7.34 -10.37 -22.90
N ALA A 10 -6.60 -9.59 -22.11
CA ALA A 10 -7.12 -8.92 -20.94
C ALA A 10 -8.16 -7.85 -21.33
N ARG A 11 -7.91 -7.07 -22.40
CA ARG A 11 -8.86 -6.11 -22.93
C ARG A 11 -10.17 -6.78 -23.39
N ALA A 12 -10.09 -7.94 -24.02
CA ALA A 12 -11.27 -8.71 -24.41
C ALA A 12 -12.05 -9.25 -23.21
N ALA A 13 -11.36 -9.62 -22.13
CA ALA A 13 -11.97 -10.15 -20.91
C ALA A 13 -12.67 -9.11 -20.05
N LYS A 14 -12.27 -7.81 -20.09
CA LYS A 14 -12.73 -6.79 -19.14
C LYS A 14 -14.25 -6.64 -19.06
N GLN A 15 -14.95 -6.74 -20.19
CA GLN A 15 -16.39 -6.55 -20.22
C GLN A 15 -17.14 -7.68 -19.52
N ALA A 16 -16.66 -8.92 -19.65
CA ALA A 16 -17.27 -10.06 -18.98
C ALA A 16 -17.19 -9.93 -17.45
N VAL A 17 -16.06 -9.43 -16.90
CA VAL A 17 -15.91 -9.18 -15.46
C VAL A 17 -16.77 -8.01 -15.02
N ALA A 18 -16.78 -6.91 -15.77
CA ALA A 18 -17.56 -5.71 -15.45
C ALA A 18 -19.07 -5.96 -15.38
N LEU A 19 -19.58 -6.83 -16.25
CA LEU A 19 -21.01 -7.20 -16.32
C LEU A 19 -21.39 -8.40 -15.46
N ALA A 20 -20.43 -9.11 -14.87
CA ALA A 20 -20.69 -10.20 -13.94
C ALA A 20 -21.48 -9.68 -12.74
N SER A 21 -22.42 -10.50 -12.22
CA SER A 21 -23.17 -10.13 -11.02
C SER A 21 -22.26 -10.08 -9.78
N SER A 22 -22.69 -9.32 -8.76
CA SER A 22 -21.99 -9.29 -7.46
C SER A 22 -21.80 -10.72 -6.90
N ARG A 23 -22.83 -11.56 -7.00
CA ARG A 23 -22.77 -12.97 -6.58
C ARG A 23 -21.74 -13.77 -7.38
N THR A 24 -21.65 -13.55 -8.68
CA THR A 24 -20.66 -14.24 -9.53
C THR A 24 -19.25 -13.82 -9.13
N ARG A 25 -18.97 -12.52 -8.96
CA ARG A 25 -17.66 -12.03 -8.52
C ARG A 25 -17.29 -12.57 -7.14
N GLN A 26 -18.24 -12.60 -6.21
CA GLN A 26 -18.02 -13.20 -4.89
C GLN A 26 -17.67 -14.69 -5.01
N SER A 27 -18.45 -15.46 -5.75
CA SER A 27 -18.18 -16.90 -5.97
C SER A 27 -16.81 -17.15 -6.63
N VAL A 28 -16.39 -16.29 -7.56
CA VAL A 28 -15.04 -16.36 -8.16
C VAL A 28 -13.97 -16.24 -7.08
N LEU A 29 -14.09 -15.27 -6.17
CA LEU A 29 -13.10 -15.06 -5.10
C LEU A 29 -13.09 -16.23 -4.12
N GLU A 30 -14.25 -16.75 -3.74
CA GLU A 30 -14.35 -17.94 -2.88
C GLU A 30 -13.63 -19.14 -3.52
N ARG A 31 -13.85 -19.39 -4.81
CA ARG A 31 -13.16 -20.46 -5.54
C ARG A 31 -11.67 -20.19 -5.75
N MET A 32 -11.25 -18.92 -5.89
CA MET A 32 -9.83 -18.55 -5.91
C MET A 32 -9.14 -18.92 -4.59
N ALA A 33 -9.78 -18.61 -3.45
CA ALA A 33 -9.26 -18.97 -2.14
C ALA A 33 -9.18 -20.48 -1.93
N ASP A 34 -10.23 -21.22 -2.29
CA ASP A 34 -10.25 -22.69 -2.24
C ASP A 34 -9.12 -23.28 -3.11
N ALA A 35 -8.95 -22.75 -4.32
CA ALA A 35 -7.93 -23.22 -5.26
C ALA A 35 -6.50 -22.94 -4.78
N LEU A 36 -6.25 -21.83 -4.09
CA LEU A 36 -4.93 -21.55 -3.50
C LEU A 36 -4.58 -22.53 -2.38
N CYS A 37 -5.57 -22.92 -1.58
CA CYS A 37 -5.39 -23.87 -0.47
C CYS A 37 -5.48 -25.34 -0.90
N ALA A 38 -5.78 -25.63 -2.16
CA ALA A 38 -5.80 -27.00 -2.66
C ALA A 38 -4.40 -27.64 -2.56
N PRO A 39 -4.29 -28.90 -2.09
CA PRO A 39 -2.98 -29.53 -1.83
C PRO A 39 -2.02 -29.48 -3.02
N ASP A 40 -2.52 -29.73 -4.24
CA ASP A 40 -1.75 -29.67 -5.49
C ASP A 40 -1.26 -28.26 -5.80
N SER A 41 -2.05 -27.22 -5.50
CA SER A 41 -1.65 -25.81 -5.68
C SER A 41 -0.61 -25.39 -4.65
N VAL A 42 -0.80 -25.77 -3.38
CA VAL A 42 0.17 -25.47 -2.32
C VAL A 42 1.53 -26.09 -2.63
N GLU A 43 1.55 -27.37 -3.04
CA GLU A 43 2.78 -28.07 -3.45
C GLU A 43 3.46 -27.35 -4.62
N ALA A 44 2.71 -27.03 -5.67
CA ALA A 44 3.24 -26.32 -6.86
C ALA A 44 3.76 -24.93 -6.53
N ILE A 45 3.06 -24.15 -5.69
CA ILE A 45 3.49 -22.80 -5.28
C ILE A 45 4.76 -22.87 -4.45
N LEU A 46 4.86 -23.78 -3.49
CA LEU A 46 6.04 -23.94 -2.65
C LEU A 46 7.25 -24.42 -3.44
N ALA A 47 7.06 -25.35 -4.39
CA ALA A 47 8.13 -25.80 -5.28
C ALA A 47 8.66 -24.65 -6.15
N ALA A 48 7.76 -23.88 -6.78
CA ALA A 48 8.11 -22.70 -7.57
C ALA A 48 8.81 -21.63 -6.73
N ASN A 49 8.37 -21.42 -5.49
CA ASN A 49 8.99 -20.46 -4.58
C ASN A 49 10.39 -20.91 -4.14
N ALA A 50 10.61 -22.19 -3.90
CA ALA A 50 11.93 -22.72 -3.57
C ALA A 50 12.94 -22.47 -4.72
N GLU A 51 12.50 -22.60 -5.99
CA GLU A 51 13.33 -22.28 -7.14
C GLU A 51 13.65 -20.79 -7.23
N ASP A 52 12.64 -19.91 -7.03
CA ASP A 52 12.81 -18.45 -7.01
C ASP A 52 13.78 -18.03 -5.89
N MET A 53 13.61 -18.57 -4.67
CA MET A 53 14.48 -18.30 -3.53
C MET A 53 15.93 -18.73 -3.81
N ALA A 54 16.14 -19.92 -4.39
CA ALA A 54 17.45 -20.41 -4.73
C ALA A 54 18.14 -19.52 -5.80
N ALA A 55 17.38 -19.07 -6.81
CA ALA A 55 17.89 -18.21 -7.87
C ALA A 55 18.16 -16.76 -7.38
N ALA A 56 17.41 -16.28 -6.41
CA ALA A 56 17.54 -14.91 -5.86
C ALA A 56 18.66 -14.76 -4.83
N LYS A 57 19.05 -15.86 -4.17
CA LYS A 57 20.06 -15.86 -3.10
C LYS A 57 21.40 -15.28 -3.57
N GLY A 58 21.88 -14.26 -2.87
CA GLY A 58 23.13 -13.54 -3.22
C GLY A 58 22.96 -12.50 -4.33
N HIS A 59 21.75 -12.34 -4.91
CA HIS A 59 21.44 -11.34 -5.93
C HIS A 59 20.52 -10.23 -5.44
N ILE A 60 19.77 -10.47 -4.37
CA ILE A 60 18.92 -9.48 -3.71
C ILE A 60 19.27 -9.42 -2.21
N SER A 61 18.84 -8.35 -1.53
CA SER A 61 19.08 -8.19 -0.10
C SER A 61 18.30 -9.23 0.75
N ASP A 62 18.75 -9.50 1.97
CA ASP A 62 18.08 -10.42 2.89
C ASP A 62 16.64 -9.99 3.20
N VAL A 63 16.39 -8.68 3.27
CA VAL A 63 15.04 -8.10 3.43
C VAL A 63 14.14 -8.44 2.23
N MET A 64 14.69 -8.42 1.00
CA MET A 64 13.94 -8.81 -0.19
C MET A 64 13.75 -10.32 -0.28
N LEU A 65 14.71 -11.11 0.19
CA LEU A 65 14.56 -12.57 0.32
C LEU A 65 13.45 -12.93 1.31
N ASP A 66 13.40 -12.28 2.47
CA ASP A 66 12.33 -12.47 3.47
C ASP A 66 10.94 -12.16 2.86
N ARG A 67 10.83 -11.11 2.06
CA ARG A 67 9.59 -10.74 1.36
C ARG A 67 9.19 -11.73 0.27
N LEU A 68 10.16 -12.41 -0.35
CA LEU A 68 9.95 -13.38 -1.42
C LEU A 68 9.50 -14.74 -0.88
N ALA A 69 9.91 -15.09 0.35
CA ALA A 69 9.66 -16.40 0.95
C ALA A 69 8.16 -16.65 1.18
N LEU A 70 7.69 -17.82 0.78
CA LEU A 70 6.35 -18.31 1.07
C LEU A 70 6.40 -19.55 1.94
N THR A 71 5.44 -19.68 2.83
CA THR A 71 5.17 -20.86 3.65
C THR A 71 3.70 -21.28 3.46
N PRO A 72 3.30 -22.49 3.88
CA PRO A 72 1.89 -22.88 3.86
C PRO A 72 0.99 -21.90 4.62
N GLU A 73 1.48 -21.32 5.74
CA GLU A 73 0.75 -20.32 6.54
C GLU A 73 0.55 -19.02 5.75
N TRP A 74 1.58 -18.58 5.00
CA TRP A 74 1.46 -17.40 4.13
C TRP A 74 0.46 -17.63 2.98
N ILE A 75 0.45 -18.82 2.38
CA ILE A 75 -0.55 -19.18 1.34
C ILE A 75 -1.96 -19.17 1.96
N GLY A 76 -2.13 -19.70 3.17
CA GLY A 76 -3.37 -19.64 3.92
C GLY A 76 -3.81 -18.20 4.22
N ALA A 77 -2.85 -17.32 4.58
CA ALA A 77 -3.14 -15.90 4.81
C ALA A 77 -3.56 -15.18 3.51
N MET A 78 -2.95 -15.51 2.37
CA MET A 78 -3.37 -15.00 1.06
C MET A 78 -4.82 -15.40 0.73
N ALA A 79 -5.17 -16.67 0.94
CA ALA A 79 -6.54 -17.16 0.74
C ALA A 79 -7.54 -16.46 1.68
N LYS A 80 -7.17 -16.26 2.95
CA LYS A 80 -7.98 -15.51 3.91
C LYS A 80 -8.21 -14.07 3.45
N GLY A 81 -7.17 -13.37 2.98
CA GLY A 81 -7.29 -12.02 2.41
C GLY A 81 -8.27 -11.96 1.24
N ILE A 82 -8.23 -12.95 0.33
CA ILE A 82 -9.22 -13.05 -0.76
C ILE A 82 -10.64 -13.19 -0.21
N LEU A 83 -10.87 -14.01 0.83
CA LEU A 83 -12.18 -14.19 1.44
C LEU A 83 -12.66 -12.92 2.15
N GLU A 84 -11.78 -12.18 2.80
CA GLU A 84 -12.09 -10.87 3.39
C GLU A 84 -12.55 -9.88 2.31
N VAL A 85 -11.86 -9.81 1.17
CA VAL A 85 -12.30 -9.00 0.01
C VAL A 85 -13.62 -9.50 -0.55
N ALA A 86 -13.85 -10.82 -0.62
CA ALA A 86 -15.11 -11.39 -1.10
C ALA A 86 -16.30 -10.95 -0.23
N ALA A 87 -16.11 -10.81 1.09
CA ALA A 87 -17.12 -10.39 2.05
C ALA A 87 -17.44 -8.89 2.01
N LEU A 88 -16.55 -8.06 1.44
CA LEU A 88 -16.78 -6.62 1.35
C LEU A 88 -17.99 -6.28 0.45
N PRO A 89 -18.65 -5.13 0.71
CA PRO A 89 -19.68 -4.62 -0.18
C PRO A 89 -19.17 -4.46 -1.61
N ASP A 90 -20.02 -4.82 -2.58
CA ASP A 90 -19.68 -4.66 -3.99
C ASP A 90 -19.70 -3.17 -4.39
N PRO A 91 -18.60 -2.61 -4.89
CA PRO A 91 -18.58 -1.21 -5.30
C PRO A 91 -19.27 -0.97 -6.64
N VAL A 92 -19.39 -2.00 -7.50
CA VAL A 92 -19.89 -1.85 -8.87
C VAL A 92 -21.39 -1.61 -8.88
N GLY A 93 -21.81 -0.50 -9.48
CA GLY A 93 -23.22 -0.11 -9.54
C GLY A 93 -23.71 0.67 -8.32
N ALA A 94 -22.85 0.92 -7.32
CA ALA A 94 -23.22 1.75 -6.18
C ALA A 94 -23.56 3.18 -6.61
N VAL A 95 -24.71 3.71 -6.17
CA VAL A 95 -25.10 5.10 -6.42
C VAL A 95 -24.38 6.00 -5.44
N LEU A 96 -23.39 6.75 -5.92
CA LEU A 96 -22.56 7.64 -5.11
C LEU A 96 -23.25 8.96 -4.79
N ASN A 97 -24.12 9.42 -5.70
CA ASN A 97 -24.93 10.63 -5.52
C ASN A 97 -26.16 10.55 -6.45
N ARG A 98 -27.29 11.10 -5.99
CA ARG A 98 -28.53 11.20 -6.75
C ARG A 98 -29.08 12.62 -6.63
N VAL A 99 -29.42 13.23 -7.76
CA VAL A 99 -29.98 14.58 -7.82
C VAL A 99 -31.24 14.56 -8.70
N GLU A 100 -32.35 15.09 -8.16
CA GLU A 100 -33.57 15.36 -8.92
C GLU A 100 -33.59 16.82 -9.36
N ARG A 101 -33.80 17.06 -10.64
CA ARG A 101 -33.82 18.41 -11.21
C ARG A 101 -35.26 18.94 -11.26
N PRO A 102 -35.44 20.28 -11.22
CA PRO A 102 -36.77 20.90 -11.31
C PRO A 102 -37.59 20.51 -12.57
N ASN A 103 -36.91 20.15 -13.67
CA ASN A 103 -37.53 19.68 -14.89
C ASN A 103 -37.85 18.18 -14.91
N GLY A 104 -37.68 17.47 -13.77
CA GLY A 104 -37.98 16.06 -13.62
C GLY A 104 -36.86 15.09 -14.04
N LEU A 105 -35.70 15.58 -14.46
CA LEU A 105 -34.55 14.69 -14.70
C LEU A 105 -34.03 14.15 -13.37
N VAL A 106 -33.75 12.83 -13.32
CA VAL A 106 -33.04 12.17 -12.21
C VAL A 106 -31.65 11.82 -12.69
N ILE A 107 -30.63 12.36 -12.01
CA ILE A 107 -29.22 12.17 -12.35
C ILE A 107 -28.57 11.34 -11.24
N GLU A 108 -28.06 10.16 -11.58
CA GLU A 108 -27.33 9.28 -10.66
C GLU A 108 -25.86 9.22 -11.04
N LYS A 109 -24.96 9.53 -10.07
CA LYS A 109 -23.53 9.29 -10.19
C LYS A 109 -23.28 7.87 -9.70
N THR A 110 -22.93 6.94 -10.58
CA THR A 110 -22.86 5.51 -10.30
C THR A 110 -21.43 5.00 -10.48
N ALA A 111 -20.93 4.24 -9.52
CA ALA A 111 -19.61 3.62 -9.56
C ALA A 111 -19.52 2.55 -10.66
N VAL A 112 -18.42 2.56 -11.41
CA VAL A 112 -18.13 1.60 -12.48
C VAL A 112 -16.67 1.16 -12.39
N PRO A 113 -16.32 -0.06 -12.87
CA PRO A 113 -14.91 -0.50 -12.94
C PRO A 113 -14.05 0.46 -13.75
N MET A 114 -12.76 0.56 -13.43
CA MET A 114 -11.77 1.25 -14.26
C MET A 114 -11.61 0.59 -15.63
N GLY A 115 -11.56 -0.75 -15.66
CA GLY A 115 -11.39 -1.52 -16.88
C GLY A 115 -10.30 -2.57 -16.80
N VAL A 116 -9.12 -2.33 -17.39
CA VAL A 116 -7.91 -3.14 -17.25
C VAL A 116 -6.92 -2.43 -16.36
N ILE A 117 -6.56 -3.06 -15.24
CA ILE A 117 -5.57 -2.53 -14.29
C ILE A 117 -4.26 -3.29 -14.47
N ALA A 118 -3.17 -2.60 -14.78
CA ALA A 118 -1.83 -3.17 -14.80
C ALA A 118 -1.13 -2.91 -13.47
N ILE A 119 -0.54 -3.95 -12.89
CA ILE A 119 0.22 -3.87 -11.64
C ILE A 119 1.64 -4.32 -11.91
N ILE A 120 2.62 -3.42 -11.71
CA ILE A 120 4.05 -3.73 -11.81
C ILE A 120 4.60 -3.80 -10.39
N TYR A 121 5.14 -4.97 -9.98
CA TYR A 121 5.61 -5.19 -8.61
C TYR A 121 6.90 -5.99 -8.53
N GLU A 122 7.59 -5.89 -7.39
CA GLU A 122 8.86 -6.53 -7.09
C GLU A 122 8.68 -7.55 -5.98
N SER A 123 9.51 -8.58 -5.90
CA SER A 123 9.78 -9.53 -4.78
C SER A 123 8.65 -9.75 -3.75
N ARG A 124 7.39 -9.74 -4.16
CA ARG A 124 6.22 -9.88 -3.27
C ARG A 124 5.15 -10.79 -3.88
N PRO A 125 5.28 -12.11 -3.78
CA PRO A 125 4.33 -13.04 -4.39
C PRO A 125 2.88 -12.86 -3.93
N ASN A 126 2.66 -12.41 -2.68
CA ASN A 126 1.33 -12.13 -2.13
C ASN A 126 0.58 -11.02 -2.91
N VAL A 127 1.29 -10.04 -3.47
CA VAL A 127 0.66 -9.00 -4.30
C VAL A 127 -0.12 -9.61 -5.48
N THR A 128 0.31 -10.78 -5.96
CA THR A 128 -0.38 -11.51 -7.04
C THR A 128 -1.83 -11.82 -6.67
N SER A 129 -2.06 -12.35 -5.48
CA SER A 129 -3.41 -12.70 -4.98
C SER A 129 -4.23 -11.48 -4.60
N ASP A 130 -3.61 -10.53 -3.91
CA ASP A 130 -4.28 -9.33 -3.41
C ASP A 130 -4.78 -8.47 -4.58
N ALA A 131 -3.91 -8.26 -5.57
CA ALA A 131 -4.25 -7.50 -6.78
C ALA A 131 -5.35 -8.19 -7.60
N ALA A 132 -5.28 -9.52 -7.77
CA ALA A 132 -6.31 -10.27 -8.49
C ALA A 132 -7.66 -10.20 -7.78
N ALA A 133 -7.68 -10.38 -6.45
CA ALA A 133 -8.91 -10.34 -5.66
C ALA A 133 -9.59 -8.97 -5.74
N LEU A 134 -8.83 -7.89 -5.48
CA LEU A 134 -9.34 -6.52 -5.54
C LEU A 134 -9.82 -6.15 -6.95
N ALA A 135 -9.07 -6.52 -8.00
CA ALA A 135 -9.47 -6.25 -9.38
C ALA A 135 -10.78 -6.98 -9.74
N ILE A 136 -10.89 -8.27 -9.48
CA ILE A 136 -12.09 -9.05 -9.81
C ILE A 136 -13.30 -8.57 -9.01
N LYS A 137 -13.17 -8.31 -7.69
CA LYS A 137 -14.27 -7.82 -6.86
C LYS A 137 -14.78 -6.47 -7.35
N SER A 138 -13.89 -5.57 -7.77
CA SER A 138 -14.24 -4.25 -8.32
C SER A 138 -14.60 -4.28 -9.82
N GLY A 139 -14.76 -5.47 -10.42
CA GLY A 139 -15.24 -5.64 -11.79
C GLY A 139 -14.20 -5.39 -12.88
N ASN A 140 -12.91 -5.37 -12.52
CA ASN A 140 -11.79 -5.11 -13.42
C ASN A 140 -11.11 -6.41 -13.88
N ALA A 141 -10.51 -6.39 -15.07
CA ALA A 141 -9.46 -7.32 -15.42
C ALA A 141 -8.11 -6.79 -14.94
N CYS A 142 -7.16 -7.68 -14.59
CA CYS A 142 -5.83 -7.27 -14.18
C CYS A 142 -4.72 -7.94 -14.99
N ILE A 143 -3.66 -7.17 -15.22
CA ILE A 143 -2.41 -7.64 -15.80
C ILE A 143 -1.32 -7.46 -14.75
N LEU A 144 -0.71 -8.56 -14.36
CA LEU A 144 0.32 -8.65 -13.33
C LEU A 144 1.70 -8.73 -14.00
N ARG A 145 2.64 -7.92 -13.55
CA ARG A 145 4.04 -7.99 -13.95
C ARG A 145 4.93 -7.93 -12.72
N CYS A 146 5.45 -9.07 -12.31
CA CYS A 146 6.36 -9.18 -11.16
C CYS A 146 7.84 -9.08 -11.57
N GLY A 147 8.70 -8.88 -10.60
CA GLY A 147 10.14 -9.02 -10.79
C GLY A 147 10.52 -10.44 -11.21
N LYS A 148 11.65 -10.58 -11.92
CA LYS A 148 12.14 -11.89 -12.40
C LYS A 148 12.36 -12.89 -11.28
N GLU A 149 12.71 -12.39 -10.10
CA GLU A 149 12.99 -13.18 -8.89
C GLU A 149 11.74 -13.81 -8.25
N ALA A 150 10.52 -13.36 -8.62
CA ALA A 150 9.26 -13.86 -8.09
C ALA A 150 8.37 -14.52 -9.17
N TRP A 151 8.87 -14.65 -10.39
CA TRP A 151 8.02 -15.00 -11.54
C TRP A 151 7.44 -16.41 -11.46
N ARG A 152 8.22 -17.41 -11.03
CA ARG A 152 7.74 -18.79 -10.91
C ARG A 152 6.64 -18.90 -9.86
N SER A 153 6.87 -18.28 -8.69
CA SER A 153 5.89 -18.21 -7.61
C SER A 153 4.61 -17.53 -8.08
N ALA A 154 4.70 -16.36 -8.72
CA ALA A 154 3.56 -15.64 -9.27
C ALA A 154 2.80 -16.44 -10.34
N SER A 155 3.52 -17.17 -11.19
CA SER A 155 2.92 -18.03 -12.23
C SER A 155 2.10 -19.18 -11.63
N ALA A 156 2.64 -19.85 -10.59
CA ALA A 156 1.92 -20.90 -9.88
C ALA A 156 0.66 -20.35 -9.17
N ILE A 157 0.77 -19.18 -8.53
CA ILE A 157 -0.36 -18.51 -7.89
C ILE A 157 -1.44 -18.16 -8.93
N VAL A 158 -1.09 -17.51 -10.04
CA VAL A 158 -2.05 -17.16 -11.11
C VAL A 158 -2.73 -18.40 -11.68
N THR A 159 -1.99 -19.51 -11.82
CA THR A 159 -2.56 -20.77 -12.28
C THR A 159 -3.65 -21.29 -11.34
N ALA A 160 -3.44 -21.20 -10.03
CA ALA A 160 -4.45 -21.53 -9.03
C ALA A 160 -5.65 -20.57 -9.10
N LEU A 161 -5.42 -19.25 -9.13
CA LEU A 161 -6.48 -18.24 -9.18
C LEU A 161 -7.38 -18.37 -10.41
N ARG A 162 -6.84 -18.72 -11.57
CA ARG A 162 -7.60 -18.94 -12.83
C ARG A 162 -8.61 -20.07 -12.73
N ARG A 163 -8.45 -21.05 -11.82
CA ARG A 163 -9.47 -22.07 -11.56
C ARG A 163 -10.79 -21.42 -11.12
N GLY A 164 -10.73 -20.44 -10.22
CA GLY A 164 -11.92 -19.72 -9.75
C GLY A 164 -12.67 -19.00 -10.88
N LEU A 165 -11.95 -18.39 -11.82
CA LEU A 165 -12.55 -17.77 -13.02
C LEU A 165 -13.23 -18.82 -13.90
N ARG A 166 -12.53 -19.88 -14.24
CA ARG A 166 -13.00 -20.96 -15.12
C ARG A 166 -14.27 -21.62 -14.57
N GLU A 167 -14.31 -21.95 -13.29
CA GLU A 167 -15.44 -22.61 -12.64
C GLU A 167 -16.71 -21.73 -12.60
N ASN A 168 -16.54 -20.41 -12.70
CA ASN A 168 -17.65 -19.46 -12.76
C ASN A 168 -17.92 -18.93 -14.18
N GLY A 169 -17.32 -19.50 -15.22
CA GLY A 169 -17.55 -19.12 -16.61
C GLY A 169 -16.98 -17.76 -17.01
N LEU A 170 -16.05 -17.20 -16.23
CA LEU A 170 -15.34 -15.98 -16.59
C LEU A 170 -14.04 -16.29 -17.35
N PRO A 171 -13.60 -15.42 -18.27
CA PRO A 171 -12.37 -15.58 -19.01
C PRO A 171 -11.15 -15.64 -18.08
N GLU A 172 -10.28 -16.63 -18.22
CA GLU A 172 -9.03 -16.73 -17.44
C GLU A 172 -8.10 -15.53 -17.68
N ALA A 173 -8.19 -14.91 -18.85
CA ALA A 173 -7.46 -13.69 -19.19
C ALA A 173 -7.84 -12.47 -18.34
N ALA A 174 -8.92 -12.55 -17.53
CA ALA A 174 -9.24 -11.53 -16.54
C ALA A 174 -8.17 -11.39 -15.45
N VAL A 175 -7.37 -12.45 -15.22
CA VAL A 175 -6.14 -12.39 -14.38
C VAL A 175 -4.99 -12.91 -15.26
N SER A 176 -4.17 -11.98 -15.73
CA SER A 176 -3.06 -12.26 -16.64
C SER A 176 -1.72 -11.94 -16.00
N LEU A 177 -0.71 -12.76 -16.25
CA LEU A 177 0.68 -12.54 -15.82
C LEU A 177 1.56 -12.36 -17.06
N ILE A 178 2.39 -11.34 -17.07
CA ILE A 178 3.38 -11.10 -18.12
C ILE A 178 4.50 -12.15 -18.00
N GLU A 179 4.81 -12.80 -19.10
CA GLU A 179 5.86 -13.84 -19.17
C GLU A 179 7.25 -13.23 -19.36
N ASP A 180 7.35 -12.11 -20.07
CA ASP A 180 8.60 -11.37 -20.26
C ASP A 180 8.94 -10.58 -18.99
N THR A 181 9.99 -11.00 -18.30
CA THR A 181 10.46 -10.34 -17.05
C THR A 181 11.48 -9.23 -17.31
N THR A 182 11.77 -8.88 -18.56
CA THR A 182 12.68 -7.78 -18.91
C THR A 182 12.05 -6.40 -18.71
N HIS A 183 12.86 -5.36 -18.67
CA HIS A 183 12.36 -3.98 -18.61
C HIS A 183 11.49 -3.60 -19.82
N ALA A 184 11.64 -4.29 -20.97
CA ALA A 184 10.84 -4.03 -22.16
C ALA A 184 9.35 -4.24 -21.91
N SER A 185 8.98 -5.29 -21.17
CA SER A 185 7.59 -5.56 -20.81
C SER A 185 6.99 -4.52 -19.86
N ALA A 186 7.77 -4.01 -18.90
CA ALA A 186 7.35 -2.92 -18.04
C ALA A 186 7.07 -1.64 -18.84
N ASN A 187 7.98 -1.28 -19.77
CA ASN A 187 7.79 -0.15 -20.68
C ASN A 187 6.58 -0.33 -21.60
N ALA A 188 6.34 -1.55 -22.09
CA ALA A 188 5.16 -1.87 -22.87
C ALA A 188 3.87 -1.63 -22.09
N LEU A 189 3.79 -2.02 -20.80
CA LEU A 189 2.65 -1.74 -19.94
C LEU A 189 2.47 -0.24 -19.68
N MET A 190 3.55 0.49 -19.38
CA MET A 190 3.52 1.94 -19.14
C MET A 190 2.98 2.71 -20.36
N THR A 191 3.18 2.19 -21.56
CA THR A 191 2.80 2.85 -22.81
C THR A 191 1.59 2.21 -23.51
N ALA A 192 0.91 1.25 -22.88
CA ALA A 192 -0.19 0.45 -23.45
C ALA A 192 -1.54 1.23 -23.55
N VAL A 193 -1.49 2.43 -24.14
CA VAL A 193 -2.69 3.26 -24.36
C VAL A 193 -3.75 2.50 -25.16
N GLY A 194 -4.99 2.50 -24.65
CA GLY A 194 -6.12 1.78 -25.24
C GLY A 194 -6.22 0.30 -24.85
N TYR A 195 -5.25 -0.23 -24.13
CA TYR A 195 -5.26 -1.57 -23.53
C TYR A 195 -5.32 -1.53 -22.00
N VAL A 196 -4.56 -0.66 -21.38
CA VAL A 196 -4.49 -0.46 -19.93
C VAL A 196 -5.22 0.84 -19.58
N ASP A 197 -6.15 0.77 -18.65
CA ASP A 197 -6.94 1.90 -18.16
C ASP A 197 -6.31 2.53 -16.90
N LEU A 198 -5.55 1.75 -16.12
CA LEU A 198 -4.86 2.21 -14.92
C LEU A 198 -3.59 1.38 -14.67
N LEU A 199 -2.48 2.06 -14.34
CA LEU A 199 -1.21 1.45 -13.93
C LEU A 199 -0.95 1.72 -12.45
N ILE A 200 -0.55 0.69 -11.71
CA ILE A 200 -0.19 0.79 -10.28
C ILE A 200 1.19 0.14 -10.06
N PRO A 201 2.25 0.93 -9.82
CA PRO A 201 3.54 0.38 -9.43
C PRO A 201 3.56 0.00 -7.94
N ARG A 202 4.24 -1.12 -7.61
CA ARG A 202 4.43 -1.65 -6.25
C ARG A 202 5.86 -2.10 -6.02
N GLY A 203 6.77 -1.20 -5.65
CA GLY A 203 8.18 -1.51 -5.47
C GLY A 203 8.96 -0.36 -4.88
N GLY A 204 10.27 -0.40 -5.03
CA GLY A 204 11.17 0.66 -4.57
C GLY A 204 11.01 1.97 -5.34
N ALA A 205 11.58 3.06 -4.78
CA ALA A 205 11.50 4.42 -5.33
C ALA A 205 11.90 4.51 -6.82
N GLY A 206 12.86 3.68 -7.25
CA GLY A 206 13.30 3.62 -8.66
C GLY A 206 12.21 3.16 -9.61
N LEU A 207 11.47 2.09 -9.27
CA LEU A 207 10.35 1.60 -10.08
C LEU A 207 9.22 2.63 -10.11
N ILE A 208 8.86 3.19 -8.95
CA ILE A 208 7.79 4.18 -8.85
C ILE A 208 8.12 5.39 -9.72
N ARG A 209 9.32 5.94 -9.59
CA ARG A 209 9.79 7.06 -10.42
C ARG A 209 9.75 6.74 -11.91
N ALA A 210 10.24 5.57 -12.31
CA ALA A 210 10.23 5.16 -13.72
C ALA A 210 8.79 5.08 -14.26
N CYS A 211 7.83 4.58 -13.48
CA CYS A 211 6.42 4.54 -13.88
C CYS A 211 5.82 5.96 -13.99
N VAL A 212 6.06 6.82 -12.99
CA VAL A 212 5.51 8.18 -12.99
C VAL A 212 6.04 9.04 -14.13
N GLU A 213 7.34 8.93 -14.44
CA GLU A 213 7.98 9.73 -15.48
C GLU A 213 7.69 9.21 -16.90
N ASN A 214 7.46 7.91 -17.10
CA ASN A 214 7.40 7.30 -18.42
C ASN A 214 6.01 6.78 -18.81
N ALA A 215 5.06 6.65 -17.87
CA ALA A 215 3.74 6.15 -18.21
C ALA A 215 2.97 7.12 -19.09
N LYS A 216 2.40 6.57 -20.18
CA LYS A 216 1.43 7.26 -21.05
C LYS A 216 -0.02 6.88 -20.72
N VAL A 217 -0.19 5.87 -19.87
CA VAL A 217 -1.47 5.48 -19.27
C VAL A 217 -1.62 6.14 -17.90
N PRO A 218 -2.85 6.37 -17.40
CA PRO A 218 -3.07 6.85 -16.04
C PRO A 218 -2.32 5.99 -15.03
N CYS A 219 -1.55 6.62 -14.13
CA CYS A 219 -0.73 5.93 -13.15
C CYS A 219 -1.04 6.46 -11.74
N ILE A 220 -1.33 5.57 -10.79
CA ILE A 220 -1.43 5.93 -9.38
C ILE A 220 -0.07 5.73 -8.75
N GLN A 221 0.49 6.82 -8.23
CA GLN A 221 1.76 6.78 -7.51
C GLN A 221 1.55 6.19 -6.11
N THR A 222 2.19 5.05 -5.83
CA THR A 222 2.38 4.59 -4.47
C THR A 222 3.61 5.26 -3.89
N GLY A 223 3.51 5.80 -2.67
CA GLY A 223 4.58 6.62 -2.10
C GLY A 223 5.64 5.82 -1.35
N THR A 224 6.84 6.40 -1.22
CA THR A 224 7.78 6.15 -0.13
C THR A 224 7.25 6.83 1.12
N GLY A 225 7.54 6.31 2.32
CA GLY A 225 7.02 6.84 3.56
C GLY A 225 8.11 7.44 4.46
N ILE A 226 8.30 8.76 4.42
CA ILE A 226 9.06 9.45 5.46
C ILE A 226 8.07 9.91 6.51
N CYS A 227 7.60 8.94 7.33
CA CYS A 227 6.56 9.19 8.32
C CYS A 227 7.11 9.89 9.55
N HIS A 228 6.39 10.89 10.05
CA HIS A 228 6.77 11.67 11.22
C HIS A 228 5.84 11.42 12.40
N ILE A 229 6.40 11.36 13.60
CA ILE A 229 5.64 11.45 14.86
C ILE A 229 6.11 12.66 15.64
N PHE A 230 5.19 13.57 15.95
CA PHE A 230 5.43 14.70 16.82
C PHE A 230 4.96 14.40 18.24
N VAL A 231 5.87 14.47 19.20
CA VAL A 231 5.60 14.34 20.63
C VAL A 231 5.49 15.76 21.21
N ASP A 232 4.26 16.17 21.47
CA ASP A 232 3.89 17.48 22.02
C ASP A 232 4.24 17.58 23.51
N ASP A 233 4.33 18.81 24.05
CA ASP A 233 4.67 19.04 25.46
C ASP A 233 3.66 18.42 26.44
N SER A 234 2.42 18.31 26.03
CA SER A 234 1.33 17.69 26.81
C SER A 234 1.22 16.16 26.66
N ALA A 235 2.12 15.51 25.89
CA ALA A 235 2.02 14.08 25.57
C ALA A 235 2.06 13.18 26.82
N ASP A 236 1.25 12.11 26.79
CA ASP A 236 1.40 10.97 27.73
C ASP A 236 2.69 10.22 27.38
N GLN A 237 3.80 10.55 28.05
CA GLN A 237 5.12 10.06 27.70
C GLN A 237 5.23 8.53 27.73
N PRO A 238 4.67 7.78 28.70
CA PRO A 238 4.66 6.33 28.66
C PRO A 238 4.03 5.76 27.40
N LYS A 239 2.86 6.23 27.00
CA LYS A 239 2.18 5.81 25.76
C LYS A 239 2.95 6.23 24.52
N ALA A 240 3.54 7.43 24.52
CA ALA A 240 4.35 7.92 23.43
C ALA A 240 5.54 6.99 23.14
N LEU A 241 6.23 6.51 24.17
CA LEU A 241 7.32 5.54 24.03
C LEU A 241 6.87 4.21 23.41
N GLU A 242 5.69 3.70 23.80
CA GLU A 242 5.12 2.48 23.22
C GLU A 242 4.73 2.66 21.76
N ILE A 243 4.12 3.80 21.42
CA ILE A 243 3.71 4.15 20.06
C ILE A 243 4.93 4.26 19.14
N ILE A 244 5.98 4.98 19.56
CA ILE A 244 7.20 5.17 18.77
C ILE A 244 7.93 3.84 18.58
N GLU A 245 8.08 3.03 19.65
CA GLU A 245 8.69 1.71 19.49
C GLU A 245 7.90 0.82 18.51
N ASN A 246 6.57 0.85 18.58
CA ASN A 246 5.73 0.14 17.62
C ASN A 246 5.88 0.72 16.21
N ALA A 247 5.81 2.03 16.06
CA ALA A 247 5.87 2.72 14.78
C ALA A 247 7.20 2.49 14.05
N LYS A 248 8.34 2.55 14.76
CA LYS A 248 9.66 2.36 14.16
C LYS A 248 10.08 0.90 14.09
N ALA A 249 9.85 0.13 15.14
CA ALA A 249 10.62 -1.09 15.35
C ALA A 249 9.81 -2.39 15.22
N SER A 250 8.49 -2.34 15.03
CA SER A 250 7.69 -3.54 14.78
C SER A 250 7.97 -4.14 13.39
N ARG A 251 8.17 -3.30 12.38
CA ARG A 251 8.57 -3.68 11.02
C ARG A 251 9.17 -2.47 10.30
N PRO A 252 10.47 -2.20 10.45
CA PRO A 252 11.08 -0.96 9.94
C PRO A 252 11.11 -0.86 8.41
N SER A 253 11.02 -1.99 7.70
CA SER A 253 11.13 -2.07 6.24
C SER A 253 9.83 -1.78 5.46
N VAL A 254 8.84 -1.12 6.08
CA VAL A 254 7.57 -0.76 5.44
C VAL A 254 7.36 0.75 5.42
N CYS A 255 6.60 1.24 4.42
CA CYS A 255 6.44 2.67 4.14
C CYS A 255 5.67 3.46 5.22
N ASN A 256 4.94 2.80 6.12
CA ASN A 256 4.25 3.42 7.25
C ASN A 256 5.04 3.35 8.56
N ALA A 257 6.30 2.86 8.53
CA ALA A 257 7.18 2.95 9.68
C ALA A 257 7.61 4.40 9.93
N GLU A 258 7.74 4.78 11.20
CA GLU A 258 8.25 6.09 11.57
C GLU A 258 9.71 6.24 11.12
N GLU A 259 10.03 7.34 10.47
CA GLU A 259 11.41 7.68 10.07
C GLU A 259 11.94 8.91 10.81
N VAL A 260 11.03 9.79 11.24
CA VAL A 260 11.37 11.03 11.95
C VAL A 260 10.52 11.21 13.21
N CYS A 261 11.19 11.39 14.35
CA CYS A 261 10.59 11.73 15.62
C CYS A 261 10.86 13.21 15.94
N LEU A 262 9.82 14.03 16.01
CA LEU A 262 9.90 15.43 16.45
C LEU A 262 9.49 15.50 17.92
N VAL A 263 10.29 16.16 18.76
CA VAL A 263 10.02 16.25 20.21
C VAL A 263 9.95 17.72 20.62
N HIS A 264 8.87 18.10 21.30
CA HIS A 264 8.71 19.47 21.82
C HIS A 264 9.80 19.77 22.85
N SER A 265 10.42 20.96 22.75
CA SER A 265 11.53 21.37 23.60
C SER A 265 11.18 21.37 25.09
N GLY A 266 9.93 21.65 25.42
CA GLY A 266 9.42 21.65 26.80
C GLY A 266 9.55 20.33 27.56
N ILE A 267 9.56 19.20 26.83
CA ILE A 267 9.70 17.85 27.42
C ILE A 267 10.98 17.12 26.99
N ALA A 268 11.73 17.67 26.04
CA ALA A 268 12.85 16.98 25.40
C ALA A 268 13.90 16.48 26.41
N ALA A 269 14.25 17.28 27.42
CA ALA A 269 15.24 16.93 28.44
C ALA A 269 14.83 15.69 29.27
N GLU A 270 13.54 15.48 29.48
CA GLU A 270 13.00 14.33 30.20
C GLU A 270 12.71 13.14 29.28
N PHE A 271 12.14 13.42 28.11
CA PHE A 271 11.64 12.39 27.20
C PHE A 271 12.74 11.69 26.40
N LEU A 272 13.72 12.44 25.86
CA LEU A 272 14.76 11.84 25.00
C LEU A 272 15.63 10.78 25.69
N PRO A 273 16.06 10.93 26.97
CA PRO A 273 16.75 9.84 27.66
C PRO A 273 15.91 8.57 27.78
N LYS A 274 14.59 8.69 28.03
CA LYS A 274 13.67 7.55 28.11
C LYS A 274 13.50 6.88 26.74
N LEU A 275 13.39 7.67 25.67
CA LEU A 275 13.30 7.18 24.28
C LEU A 275 14.57 6.42 23.91
N ALA A 276 15.75 6.97 24.18
CA ALA A 276 17.02 6.33 23.90
C ALA A 276 17.18 5.02 24.68
N GLN A 277 16.80 4.99 25.98
CA GLN A 277 16.79 3.78 26.79
C GLN A 277 15.84 2.72 26.21
N ARG A 278 14.61 3.11 25.84
CA ARG A 278 13.58 2.21 25.29
C ARG A 278 13.99 1.58 23.97
N LEU A 279 14.51 2.39 23.05
CA LEU A 279 14.85 1.96 21.67
C LEU A 279 16.22 1.27 21.58
N GLY A 280 17.12 1.50 22.53
CA GLY A 280 18.46 0.91 22.58
C GLY A 280 18.58 -0.22 23.60
N PRO A 281 19.03 0.07 24.84
CA PRO A 281 19.32 -0.94 25.87
C PRO A 281 18.15 -1.88 26.18
N ASP A 282 16.93 -1.38 26.32
CA ASP A 282 15.78 -2.20 26.66
C ASP A 282 15.41 -3.19 25.54
N ARG A 283 15.59 -2.80 24.28
CA ARG A 283 15.40 -3.72 23.14
C ARG A 283 16.50 -4.78 23.12
N ALA A 284 17.75 -4.38 23.32
CA ALA A 284 18.87 -5.31 23.38
C ALA A 284 18.71 -6.34 24.51
N ALA A 285 18.25 -5.90 25.70
CA ALA A 285 17.97 -6.78 26.82
C ALA A 285 16.86 -7.82 26.55
N ARG A 286 15.95 -7.51 25.62
CA ARG A 286 14.89 -8.43 25.14
C ARG A 286 15.35 -9.30 23.95
N GLY A 287 16.61 -9.20 23.51
CA GLY A 287 17.13 -9.90 22.34
C GLY A 287 16.61 -9.34 21.01
N LEU A 288 16.10 -8.11 21.01
CA LEU A 288 15.60 -7.40 19.81
C LEU A 288 16.68 -6.46 19.28
N HIS A 289 16.59 -6.15 17.98
CA HIS A 289 17.52 -5.22 17.34
C HIS A 289 17.37 -3.80 17.91
N PRO A 290 18.42 -3.16 18.43
CA PRO A 290 18.38 -1.74 18.85
C PRO A 290 18.13 -0.82 17.68
N VAL A 291 17.55 0.37 17.93
CA VAL A 291 17.38 1.44 16.94
C VAL A 291 18.51 2.45 17.08
N GLU A 292 19.19 2.75 15.98
CA GLU A 292 20.16 3.85 15.89
C GLU A 292 19.42 5.18 15.82
N LEU A 293 19.80 6.13 16.67
CA LEU A 293 19.22 7.47 16.67
C LEU A 293 20.12 8.44 15.88
N ARG A 294 19.56 9.15 14.91
CA ARG A 294 20.17 10.25 14.15
C ARG A 294 19.69 11.57 14.75
N LEU A 295 20.53 12.22 15.55
CA LEU A 295 20.15 13.32 16.43
C LEU A 295 20.48 14.67 15.80
N ASP A 296 19.51 15.63 15.81
CA ASP A 296 19.84 17.02 15.55
C ASP A 296 20.78 17.57 16.64
N GLU A 297 21.33 18.76 16.44
CA GLU A 297 22.29 19.37 17.38
C GLU A 297 21.74 19.50 18.78
N ARG A 298 20.46 19.88 18.93
CA ARG A 298 19.79 20.07 20.23
C ARG A 298 19.56 18.73 20.94
N ALA A 299 19.12 17.70 20.23
CA ALA A 299 18.93 16.38 20.79
C ALA A 299 20.26 15.73 21.17
N ALA A 300 21.31 15.89 20.35
CA ALA A 300 22.64 15.39 20.64
C ALA A 300 23.23 16.01 21.92
N ALA A 301 22.96 17.30 22.17
CA ALA A 301 23.37 17.96 23.41
C ALA A 301 22.72 17.38 24.67
N LEU A 302 21.49 16.86 24.56
CA LEU A 302 20.76 16.20 25.67
C LEU A 302 21.12 14.71 25.83
N LEU A 303 21.73 14.07 24.81
CA LEU A 303 22.07 12.65 24.78
C LEU A 303 23.59 12.44 24.53
N PRO A 304 24.48 12.94 25.40
CA PRO A 304 25.92 12.86 25.16
C PRO A 304 26.39 11.40 25.07
N GLY A 305 27.05 11.04 23.96
CA GLY A 305 27.56 9.69 23.71
C GLY A 305 26.51 8.66 23.29
N ILE A 306 25.26 9.08 23.02
CA ILE A 306 24.19 8.23 22.55
C ILE A 306 23.82 8.67 21.11
N GLY A 307 23.60 7.69 20.21
CA GLY A 307 23.26 7.95 18.81
C GLY A 307 24.42 8.57 18.02
N VAL A 308 24.11 9.09 16.85
CA VAL A 308 25.06 9.78 15.96
C VAL A 308 24.44 11.11 15.51
N PRO A 309 25.26 12.12 15.16
CA PRO A 309 24.73 13.36 14.61
C PRO A 309 23.95 13.10 13.31
N ALA A 310 22.79 13.74 13.17
CA ALA A 310 22.01 13.68 11.95
C ALA A 310 22.78 14.35 10.80
N GLY A 311 22.82 13.65 9.66
CA GLY A 311 23.34 14.22 8.41
C GLY A 311 22.31 15.13 7.72
N PRO A 312 22.73 15.90 6.70
CA PRO A 312 21.84 16.86 6.04
C PRO A 312 20.67 16.23 5.28
N GLN A 313 20.73 14.92 5.00
CA GLN A 313 19.70 14.18 4.28
C GLN A 313 18.88 13.24 5.19
N ASP A 314 19.19 13.15 6.49
CA ASP A 314 18.55 12.15 7.37
C ASP A 314 17.05 12.42 7.59
N PHE A 315 16.62 13.69 7.52
CA PHE A 315 15.21 14.05 7.60
C PHE A 315 14.44 13.88 6.27
N ASP A 316 15.15 13.63 5.16
CA ASP A 316 14.62 13.39 3.82
C ASP A 316 14.83 11.93 3.38
N THR A 317 15.12 11.03 4.33
CA THR A 317 15.49 9.65 4.03
C THR A 317 14.46 8.66 4.60
N GLU A 318 13.94 7.79 3.74
CA GLU A 318 13.25 6.57 4.14
C GLU A 318 14.31 5.50 4.43
N PHE A 319 14.68 5.30 5.68
CA PHE A 319 15.77 4.39 6.08
C PHE A 319 15.45 2.93 5.82
N LEU A 320 14.17 2.53 6.00
CA LEU A 320 13.70 1.14 5.89
C LEU A 320 14.48 0.17 6.80
N ASP A 321 15.08 0.68 7.87
CA ASP A 321 15.94 -0.03 8.82
C ASP A 321 15.70 0.48 10.25
N TYR A 322 16.34 -0.12 11.22
CA TYR A 322 16.33 0.30 12.63
C TYR A 322 17.13 1.59 12.85
N ILE A 323 16.76 2.64 12.13
CA ILE A 323 17.32 3.99 12.20
C ILE A 323 16.18 4.99 12.33
N LEU A 324 16.27 5.92 13.27
CA LEU A 324 15.28 6.96 13.54
C LEU A 324 15.95 8.33 13.63
N ALA A 325 15.56 9.28 12.78
CA ALA A 325 15.97 10.67 12.91
C ALA A 325 15.16 11.37 14.01
N VAL A 326 15.83 12.15 14.87
CA VAL A 326 15.22 12.82 16.01
C VAL A 326 15.57 14.31 15.98
N LYS A 327 14.57 15.15 16.10
CA LYS A 327 14.73 16.61 16.13
C LYS A 327 13.90 17.25 17.23
N ILE A 328 14.46 18.27 17.88
CA ILE A 328 13.74 19.11 18.83
C ILE A 328 13.09 20.30 18.10
N VAL A 329 11.82 20.52 18.38
CA VAL A 329 11.03 21.66 17.87
C VAL A 329 10.42 22.45 19.02
N ASP A 330 10.13 23.74 18.83
CA ASP A 330 9.67 24.62 19.90
C ASP A 330 8.15 24.80 19.96
N SER A 331 7.44 24.30 18.94
CA SER A 331 5.97 24.41 18.89
C SER A 331 5.35 23.41 17.90
N VAL A 332 4.02 23.29 17.95
CA VAL A 332 3.24 22.52 16.95
C VAL A 332 3.39 23.13 15.55
N GLU A 333 3.51 24.46 15.43
CA GLU A 333 3.73 25.15 14.16
C GLU A 333 5.08 24.77 13.53
N GLU A 334 6.13 24.68 14.33
CA GLU A 334 7.44 24.27 13.85
C GLU A 334 7.43 22.80 13.43
N ALA A 335 6.73 21.92 14.17
CA ALA A 335 6.55 20.53 13.77
C ALA A 335 5.80 20.42 12.44
N ILE A 336 4.71 21.16 12.25
CA ILE A 336 3.94 21.22 11.00
C ILE A 336 4.81 21.72 9.85
N ALA A 337 5.60 22.78 10.07
CA ALA A 337 6.49 23.33 9.06
C ALA A 337 7.58 22.34 8.66
N HIS A 338 8.14 21.61 9.63
CA HIS A 338 9.12 20.55 9.36
C HIS A 338 8.49 19.41 8.54
N ILE A 339 7.33 18.92 8.93
CA ILE A 339 6.60 17.90 8.21
C ILE A 339 6.30 18.34 6.77
N ALA A 340 5.85 19.58 6.59
CA ALA A 340 5.57 20.12 5.25
C ALA A 340 6.81 20.19 4.34
N ALA A 341 8.01 20.33 4.91
CA ALA A 341 9.27 20.41 4.18
C ALA A 341 9.88 19.03 3.87
N HIS A 342 9.70 18.04 4.76
CA HIS A 342 10.47 16.79 4.72
C HIS A 342 9.61 15.53 4.52
N SER A 343 8.29 15.58 4.80
CA SER A 343 7.42 14.43 4.63
C SER A 343 7.12 14.14 3.15
N THR A 344 6.92 12.86 2.88
CA THR A 344 6.38 12.39 1.59
C THR A 344 4.85 12.45 1.52
N GLY A 345 4.17 12.94 2.56
CA GLY A 345 2.72 13.02 2.65
C GLY A 345 2.05 11.65 2.85
N HIS A 346 2.73 10.71 3.50
CA HIS A 346 2.24 9.36 3.71
C HIS A 346 1.41 9.24 5.00
N SER A 347 2.06 9.28 6.17
CA SER A 347 1.40 9.04 7.46
C SER A 347 2.12 9.83 8.56
N GLU A 348 1.38 10.71 9.23
CA GLU A 348 1.92 11.59 10.26
C GLU A 348 1.11 11.47 11.55
N ALA A 349 1.76 11.58 12.69
CA ALA A 349 1.08 11.51 13.98
C ALA A 349 1.47 12.66 14.89
N ILE A 350 0.51 13.09 15.71
CA ILE A 350 0.75 13.91 16.89
C ILE A 350 0.40 13.09 18.14
N LEU A 351 1.27 13.14 19.14
CA LEU A 351 1.03 12.57 20.47
C LEU A 351 0.84 13.73 21.44
N THR A 352 -0.38 13.95 21.89
CA THR A 352 -0.77 15.14 22.68
C THR A 352 -1.99 14.85 23.55
N GLN A 353 -2.11 15.56 24.66
CA GLN A 353 -3.33 15.65 25.46
C GLN A 353 -4.04 17.01 25.26
N ASP A 354 -3.46 17.93 24.47
CA ASP A 354 -4.07 19.19 24.10
C ASP A 354 -4.93 19.05 22.84
N ASN A 355 -6.23 19.19 22.99
CA ASN A 355 -7.18 19.11 21.87
C ASN A 355 -7.03 20.25 20.86
N ALA A 356 -6.51 21.42 21.25
CA ALA A 356 -6.28 22.53 20.33
C ALA A 356 -5.07 22.21 19.43
N HIS A 357 -3.98 21.69 19.99
CA HIS A 357 -2.81 21.23 19.23
C HIS A 357 -3.19 20.07 18.29
N ALA A 358 -3.98 19.10 18.76
CA ALA A 358 -4.48 18.01 17.92
C ALA A 358 -5.32 18.53 16.73
N ALA A 359 -6.23 19.46 16.98
CA ALA A 359 -7.07 20.08 15.93
C ALA A 359 -6.23 20.88 14.92
N GLN A 360 -5.27 21.67 15.41
CA GLN A 360 -4.36 22.45 14.58
C GLN A 360 -3.49 21.54 13.69
N PHE A 361 -2.90 20.50 14.27
CA PHE A 361 -2.07 19.53 13.56
C PHE A 361 -2.87 18.80 12.47
N THR A 362 -4.03 18.25 12.80
CA THR A 362 -4.86 17.51 11.85
C THR A 362 -5.43 18.37 10.72
N ALA A 363 -5.63 19.68 10.97
CA ALA A 363 -6.09 20.62 9.95
C ALA A 363 -4.96 21.08 9.00
N ALA A 364 -3.73 21.18 9.51
CA ALA A 364 -2.62 21.77 8.77
C ALA A 364 -1.72 20.74 8.07
N VAL A 365 -1.57 19.53 8.63
CA VAL A 365 -0.78 18.45 8.02
C VAL A 365 -1.54 17.83 6.88
N ASP A 366 -1.02 17.97 5.65
CA ASP A 366 -1.66 17.52 4.42
C ASP A 366 -1.04 16.18 3.95
N SER A 367 -1.13 15.16 4.80
CA SER A 367 -0.70 13.79 4.50
C SER A 367 -1.90 12.87 4.23
N ALA A 368 -1.66 11.70 3.62
CA ALA A 368 -2.71 10.75 3.26
C ALA A 368 -3.43 10.18 4.50
N ALA A 369 -2.68 10.01 5.61
CA ALA A 369 -3.22 9.63 6.91
C ALA A 369 -2.62 10.52 8.01
N VAL A 370 -3.47 11.09 8.87
CA VAL A 370 -3.05 11.92 9.99
C VAL A 370 -3.65 11.37 11.27
N TYR A 371 -2.80 11.09 12.24
CA TYR A 371 -3.14 10.38 13.46
C TYR A 371 -3.02 11.25 14.71
N VAL A 372 -3.87 10.98 15.68
CA VAL A 372 -3.78 11.54 17.03
C VAL A 372 -3.66 10.38 18.02
N ASN A 373 -2.57 10.35 18.80
CA ASN A 373 -2.32 9.38 19.86
C ASN A 373 -2.32 7.90 19.43
N CYS A 374 -1.87 7.61 18.22
CA CYS A 374 -1.67 6.23 17.76
C CYS A 374 -0.53 6.12 16.74
N SER A 375 -0.14 4.88 16.47
CA SER A 375 0.99 4.55 15.60
C SER A 375 0.65 4.76 14.12
N THR A 376 1.63 5.24 13.33
CA THR A 376 1.54 5.33 11.87
C THR A 376 1.39 3.96 11.19
N ARG A 377 1.70 2.86 11.91
CA ARG A 377 1.57 1.47 11.44
C ARG A 377 0.14 1.07 11.09
N PHE A 378 -0.86 1.81 11.55
CA PHE A 378 -2.25 1.59 11.18
C PHE A 378 -2.61 2.01 9.74
N THR A 379 -1.72 2.67 9.00
CA THR A 379 -1.95 2.94 7.57
C THR A 379 -1.73 1.64 6.76
N ASP A 380 -2.74 0.78 6.81
CA ASP A 380 -2.73 -0.57 6.24
C ASP A 380 -4.15 -0.96 5.80
N GLY A 381 -4.28 -1.66 4.69
CA GLY A 381 -5.58 -2.04 4.14
C GLY A 381 -6.39 -2.94 5.07
N GLY A 382 -5.74 -3.87 5.78
CA GLY A 382 -6.40 -4.73 6.77
C GLY A 382 -6.92 -3.93 7.96
N GLU A 383 -6.07 -3.07 8.53
CA GLU A 383 -6.43 -2.21 9.66
C GLU A 383 -7.53 -1.19 9.32
N PHE A 384 -7.60 -0.74 8.05
CA PHE A 384 -8.65 0.15 7.56
C PHE A 384 -9.94 -0.59 7.14
N GLY A 385 -9.98 -1.91 7.29
CA GLY A 385 -11.14 -2.72 6.95
C GLY A 385 -11.35 -2.92 5.45
N LEU A 386 -10.30 -2.78 4.65
CA LEU A 386 -10.33 -2.95 3.19
C LEU A 386 -10.05 -4.41 2.75
N GLY A 387 -9.78 -5.32 3.69
CA GLY A 387 -9.37 -6.70 3.46
C GLY A 387 -7.93 -6.78 2.95
N CYS A 388 -7.74 -6.55 1.67
CA CYS A 388 -6.42 -6.36 1.04
C CYS A 388 -6.23 -4.90 0.61
N GLU A 389 -5.00 -4.54 0.25
CA GLU A 389 -4.71 -3.24 -0.35
C GLU A 389 -3.91 -3.35 -1.64
N MET A 390 -4.20 -2.45 -2.58
CA MET A 390 -3.41 -2.31 -3.80
C MET A 390 -2.14 -1.48 -3.58
N GLY A 391 -1.98 -0.90 -2.42
CA GLY A 391 -0.91 -0.03 -1.97
C GLY A 391 -1.43 1.25 -1.34
N ILE A 392 -0.49 2.08 -0.88
CA ILE A 392 -0.80 3.36 -0.25
C ILE A 392 -0.35 4.47 -1.18
N SER A 393 -1.28 5.31 -1.61
CA SER A 393 -1.01 6.46 -2.47
C SER A 393 -0.86 7.74 -1.67
N THR A 394 0.15 8.53 -2.02
CA THR A 394 0.36 9.86 -1.44
C THR A 394 -0.10 11.00 -2.36
N GLN A 395 -0.51 10.68 -3.59
CA GLN A 395 -1.01 11.68 -4.53
C GLN A 395 -2.43 12.15 -4.17
N LYS A 396 -2.80 13.36 -4.59
CA LYS A 396 -4.12 13.93 -4.31
C LYS A 396 -5.19 13.57 -5.34
N LEU A 397 -4.78 13.20 -6.55
CA LEU A 397 -5.70 12.94 -7.64
C LEU A 397 -6.09 11.48 -7.68
N HIS A 398 -7.41 11.20 -7.67
CA HIS A 398 -8.14 9.96 -7.69
C HIS A 398 -8.03 9.17 -6.39
N ALA A 399 -6.88 8.54 -6.08
CA ALA A 399 -6.69 7.71 -4.89
C ALA A 399 -5.67 8.33 -3.93
N ARG A 400 -5.95 8.36 -2.63
CA ARG A 400 -5.06 8.84 -1.58
C ARG A 400 -5.22 7.98 -0.32
N GLY A 401 -4.11 7.55 0.27
CA GLY A 401 -4.09 6.58 1.38
C GLY A 401 -4.14 5.12 0.90
N PRO A 402 -4.49 4.17 1.77
CA PRO A 402 -4.65 2.77 1.41
C PRO A 402 -5.71 2.59 0.32
N MET A 403 -5.36 1.87 -0.74
CA MET A 403 -6.23 1.67 -1.90
C MET A 403 -6.94 0.32 -1.82
N GLY A 404 -8.26 0.35 -1.63
CA GLY A 404 -9.15 -0.81 -1.67
C GLY A 404 -10.02 -0.85 -2.93
N LEU A 405 -11.23 -1.37 -2.78
CA LEU A 405 -12.15 -1.57 -3.90
C LEU A 405 -12.65 -0.26 -4.53
N ALA A 406 -12.88 0.77 -3.72
CA ALA A 406 -13.43 2.05 -4.19
C ALA A 406 -12.44 2.77 -5.13
N GLU A 407 -11.15 2.73 -4.83
CA GLU A 407 -10.08 3.37 -5.61
C GLU A 407 -9.83 2.66 -6.94
N LEU A 408 -10.31 1.42 -7.11
CA LEU A 408 -10.28 0.67 -8.37
C LEU A 408 -11.55 0.87 -9.22
N CYS A 409 -12.42 1.80 -8.80
CA CYS A 409 -13.60 2.21 -9.52
C CYS A 409 -13.50 3.68 -9.95
N SER A 410 -14.15 3.99 -11.06
CA SER A 410 -14.50 5.34 -11.48
C SER A 410 -16.02 5.51 -11.37
N TYR A 411 -16.58 6.48 -12.03
CA TYR A 411 -18.03 6.69 -12.06
C TYR A 411 -18.51 7.11 -13.46
N LYS A 412 -19.79 6.87 -13.70
CA LYS A 412 -20.52 7.47 -14.83
C LYS A 412 -21.82 8.11 -14.34
N TYR A 413 -22.37 8.99 -15.12
CA TYR A 413 -23.70 9.53 -14.86
C TYR A 413 -24.74 8.72 -15.63
N ILE A 414 -25.78 8.25 -14.92
CA ILE A 414 -26.97 7.66 -15.49
C ILE A 414 -28.09 8.69 -15.32
N ILE A 415 -28.74 9.07 -16.43
CA ILE A 415 -29.72 10.15 -16.43
C ILE A 415 -31.03 9.58 -16.92
N HIS A 416 -32.04 9.63 -16.05
CA HIS A 416 -33.40 9.22 -16.37
C HIS A 416 -34.26 10.44 -16.66
N GLY A 417 -34.90 10.42 -17.78
CA GLY A 417 -35.80 11.47 -18.25
C GLY A 417 -37.10 10.90 -18.80
N ASN A 418 -38.05 11.80 -19.10
CA ASN A 418 -39.33 11.51 -19.75
C ASN A 418 -39.60 12.55 -20.85
N GLY A 419 -38.66 12.68 -21.81
CA GLY A 419 -38.81 13.58 -22.95
C GLY A 419 -38.42 15.05 -22.72
N GLN A 420 -37.68 15.35 -21.63
CA GLN A 420 -37.17 16.70 -21.37
C GLN A 420 -36.21 17.15 -22.47
N ILE A 421 -36.37 18.39 -22.90
CA ILE A 421 -35.49 19.10 -23.83
C ILE A 421 -34.91 20.34 -23.16
N ARG A 422 -33.75 20.81 -23.64
CA ARG A 422 -33.07 22.01 -23.17
C ARG A 422 -33.36 23.18 -24.13
#